data_6f7e22a055083e814669a0479faa9208
#
_entry.id   6f7e22a055083e814669a0479faa9208
#
_cell.length_a   1.000
_cell.length_b   1.000
_cell.length_c   1.000
_cell.angle_alpha   90.00
_cell.angle_beta   90.00
_cell.angle_gamma   90.00
#
_symmetry.space_group_name_H-M   'P 1'
#
loop_
_entity.id
_entity.type
_entity.pdbx_description
1 polymer ?
#
loop_
_entity_poly.entity_id
_entity_poly.type
_entity_poly.pdbx_seq_one_letter_code
_entity_poly.pdbx_strand_id
1 'polypeptide(L)'
;MAIAGAKKERAAEKFHIPEELPILPQHEIVVYPSLIVPLGTAEEKVIKLIDEATAGDKLIGFFAQRPSSKEATDLYSVGTVALIARMFKLPDGSIRAFFQGLSRIRLKKITRVEPYIKAKIEIIEDKVEKSTELEALTRNLTGLFQKVVELAPNLPSELNVAVLNMPDPGSLADFIAANINPTLEEKQEILEAIDVTERIKRLTVFVNRELEVLELGSKIQSQAKEEMTKAQREFFLREQLKAIQKELGEVDERTVEINELKEKIDEAKLPPEASKE
;
A
#
# COMPACT_ATOMS: atom_id res chain seq x y z
N MET A 1 20.00 -30.00 0.52
CA MET A 1 18.58 -30.17 0.17
C MET A 1 17.65 -30.69 1.28
N ALA A 2 18.16 -31.18 2.42
CA ALA A 2 17.32 -31.72 3.51
C ALA A 2 16.90 -30.75 4.61
N ILE A 3 17.43 -29.53 4.65
CA ILE A 3 17.20 -28.56 5.75
C ILE A 3 15.96 -27.69 5.52
N ALA A 4 15.55 -27.48 4.27
CA ALA A 4 14.37 -26.66 3.92
C ALA A 4 13.03 -27.41 4.14
N GLY A 5 13.01 -28.73 3.93
CA GLY A 5 11.84 -29.58 4.19
C GLY A 5 11.48 -29.68 5.67
N ALA A 6 12.49 -29.83 6.53
CA ALA A 6 12.32 -29.97 7.98
C ALA A 6 11.80 -28.66 8.68
N LYS A 7 11.97 -27.49 8.07
CA LYS A 7 11.44 -26.21 8.60
C LYS A 7 9.95 -26.00 8.28
N LYS A 8 9.48 -26.50 7.15
CA LYS A 8 8.05 -26.41 6.76
C LYS A 8 7.19 -27.38 7.58
N GLU A 9 7.66 -28.60 7.85
CA GLU A 9 7.01 -29.54 8.76
C GLU A 9 6.98 -29.03 10.22
N ARG A 10 7.99 -28.26 10.66
CA ARG A 10 8.02 -27.67 12.01
C ARG A 10 7.09 -26.46 12.20
N ALA A 11 6.68 -25.77 11.15
CA ALA A 11 5.72 -24.67 11.25
C ALA A 11 4.27 -25.13 11.11
N ALA A 12 3.99 -26.20 10.38
CA ALA A 12 2.68 -26.85 10.29
C ALA A 12 2.39 -27.77 11.51
N GLU A 13 3.43 -28.20 12.24
CA GLU A 13 3.25 -28.94 13.47
C GLU A 13 2.88 -27.99 14.60
N LYS A 14 1.59 -28.01 15.03
CA LYS A 14 1.16 -27.75 16.40
C LYS A 14 0.34 -26.51 16.72
N PHE A 15 -0.39 -25.94 15.82
CA PHE A 15 -1.55 -25.17 16.28
C PHE A 15 -2.82 -25.96 16.00
N HIS A 16 -3.38 -26.58 17.03
CA HIS A 16 -4.76 -27.07 16.94
C HIS A 16 -5.66 -25.85 16.79
N ILE A 17 -6.14 -25.59 15.57
CA ILE A 17 -7.07 -24.51 15.30
C ILE A 17 -8.47 -25.02 15.67
N PRO A 18 -9.12 -24.45 16.68
CA PRO A 18 -10.45 -24.87 17.09
C PRO A 18 -11.49 -24.54 16.00
N GLU A 19 -12.58 -25.31 15.98
CA GLU A 19 -13.69 -25.08 15.04
C GLU A 19 -14.41 -23.73 15.26
N GLU A 20 -14.31 -23.15 16.44
CA GLU A 20 -14.89 -21.87 16.80
C GLU A 20 -13.81 -20.88 17.25
N LEU A 21 -13.78 -19.71 16.64
CA LEU A 21 -12.82 -18.66 16.93
C LEU A 21 -13.50 -17.33 17.27
N PRO A 22 -12.83 -16.49 18.09
CA PRO A 22 -13.14 -15.07 18.13
C PRO A 22 -12.79 -14.43 16.79
N ILE A 23 -13.70 -13.61 16.27
CA ILE A 23 -13.58 -12.96 14.95
C ILE A 23 -13.36 -11.48 15.13
N LEU A 24 -12.32 -10.96 14.49
CA LEU A 24 -12.02 -9.54 14.43
C LEU A 24 -12.33 -9.00 13.01
N PRO A 25 -13.45 -8.28 12.86
CA PRO A 25 -13.79 -7.62 11.61
C PRO A 25 -12.74 -6.55 11.25
N GLN A 26 -12.40 -6.43 9.95
CA GLN A 26 -11.49 -5.43 9.42
C GLN A 26 -12.16 -4.63 8.30
N HIS A 27 -12.06 -3.29 8.35
CA HIS A 27 -12.70 -2.41 7.36
C HIS A 27 -11.82 -2.13 6.14
N GLU A 28 -10.49 -2.10 6.33
CA GLU A 28 -9.56 -1.63 5.30
C GLU A 28 -8.41 -2.60 5.02
N ILE A 29 -8.29 -3.64 5.85
CA ILE A 29 -7.13 -4.54 5.82
C ILE A 29 -7.59 -5.97 5.56
N VAL A 30 -6.92 -6.64 4.63
CA VAL A 30 -6.96 -8.09 4.46
C VAL A 30 -5.68 -8.68 5.01
N VAL A 31 -5.82 -9.62 5.93
CA VAL A 31 -4.68 -10.34 6.51
C VAL A 31 -4.43 -11.60 5.69
N TYR A 32 -3.19 -11.76 5.23
CA TYR A 32 -2.78 -12.96 4.49
C TYR A 32 -2.01 -13.95 5.37
N PRO A 33 -2.05 -15.26 5.05
CA PRO A 33 -1.21 -16.24 5.70
C PRO A 33 0.28 -15.92 5.62
N SER A 34 1.06 -16.42 6.58
CA SER A 34 2.52 -16.29 6.68
C SER A 34 3.04 -14.86 6.94
N LEU A 35 2.16 -13.86 7.05
CA LEU A 35 2.53 -12.47 7.28
C LEU A 35 2.28 -12.05 8.72
N ILE A 36 3.06 -11.05 9.16
CA ILE A 36 2.89 -10.42 10.47
C ILE A 36 2.22 -9.06 10.27
N VAL A 37 1.06 -8.88 10.93
CA VAL A 37 0.29 -7.64 10.87
C VAL A 37 0.27 -6.98 12.24
N PRO A 38 0.78 -5.73 12.36
CA PRO A 38 0.63 -4.96 13.59
C PRO A 38 -0.79 -4.36 13.66
N LEU A 39 -1.42 -4.44 14.81
CA LEU A 39 -2.70 -3.80 15.11
C LEU A 39 -2.60 -3.02 16.41
N GLY A 40 -3.01 -1.74 16.39
CA GLY A 40 -3.19 -0.92 17.58
C GLY A 40 -4.67 -0.61 17.77
N THR A 41 -5.19 -0.76 19.01
CA THR A 41 -6.57 -0.45 19.30
C THR A 41 -6.76 0.09 20.70
N ALA A 42 -7.74 1.01 20.87
CA ALA A 42 -8.25 1.48 22.15
C ALA A 42 -9.73 1.06 22.35
N GLU A 43 -10.29 0.31 21.41
CA GLU A 43 -11.69 -0.13 21.46
C GLU A 43 -11.88 -1.24 22.48
N GLU A 44 -12.73 -1.02 23.50
CA GLU A 44 -12.96 -1.95 24.60
C GLU A 44 -13.39 -3.35 24.15
N LYS A 45 -14.23 -3.45 23.09
CA LYS A 45 -14.69 -4.74 22.57
C LYS A 45 -13.54 -5.54 21.97
N VAL A 46 -12.64 -4.88 21.24
CA VAL A 46 -11.46 -5.50 20.63
C VAL A 46 -10.43 -5.86 21.69
N ILE A 47 -10.25 -5.02 22.72
CA ILE A 47 -9.38 -5.31 23.86
C ILE A 47 -9.86 -6.58 24.58
N LYS A 48 -11.17 -6.69 24.89
CA LYS A 48 -11.76 -7.90 25.53
C LYS A 48 -11.55 -9.15 24.67
N LEU A 49 -11.74 -9.04 23.35
CA LEU A 49 -11.50 -10.13 22.41
C LEU A 49 -10.04 -10.60 22.46
N ILE A 50 -9.09 -9.67 22.40
CA ILE A 50 -7.65 -9.98 22.41
C ILE A 50 -7.24 -10.58 23.77
N ASP A 51 -7.74 -10.03 24.89
CA ASP A 51 -7.44 -10.53 26.24
C ASP A 51 -7.98 -11.96 26.42
N GLU A 52 -9.22 -12.25 25.98
CA GLU A 52 -9.80 -13.61 26.07
C GLU A 52 -9.06 -14.58 25.14
N ALA A 53 -8.74 -14.17 23.90
CA ALA A 53 -7.96 -15.00 23.00
C ALA A 53 -6.56 -15.30 23.55
N THR A 54 -5.91 -14.32 24.19
CA THR A 54 -4.57 -14.49 24.80
C THR A 54 -4.60 -15.45 25.99
N ALA A 55 -5.69 -15.48 26.75
CA ALA A 55 -5.87 -16.43 27.84
C ALA A 55 -6.15 -17.88 27.36
N GLY A 56 -6.60 -18.05 26.11
CA GLY A 56 -6.85 -19.34 25.46
C GLY A 56 -5.77 -19.73 24.49
N ASP A 57 -6.16 -20.12 23.27
CA ASP A 57 -5.29 -20.64 22.21
C ASP A 57 -4.46 -19.56 21.49
N LYS A 58 -4.65 -18.30 21.82
CA LYS A 58 -4.02 -17.12 21.18
C LYS A 58 -4.36 -16.97 19.69
N LEU A 59 -5.49 -17.55 19.27
CA LEU A 59 -5.93 -17.54 17.89
C LEU A 59 -7.12 -16.60 17.69
N ILE A 60 -7.10 -15.84 16.60
CA ILE A 60 -8.16 -14.92 16.18
C ILE A 60 -8.40 -15.10 14.68
N GLY A 61 -9.66 -15.08 14.27
CA GLY A 61 -10.05 -15.04 12.85
C GLY A 61 -10.17 -13.59 12.39
N PHE A 62 -9.43 -13.20 11.36
CA PHE A 62 -9.55 -11.90 10.68
C PHE A 62 -10.43 -12.04 9.45
N PHE A 63 -11.47 -11.23 9.36
CA PHE A 63 -12.35 -11.19 8.20
C PHE A 63 -12.57 -9.75 7.76
N ALA A 64 -12.45 -9.49 6.48
CA ALA A 64 -12.80 -8.19 5.93
C ALA A 64 -14.32 -8.00 5.95
N GLN A 65 -14.76 -6.79 6.29
CA GLN A 65 -16.15 -6.37 6.24
C GLN A 65 -16.47 -5.85 4.84
N ARG A 66 -17.69 -6.10 4.37
CA ARG A 66 -18.12 -5.58 3.05
C ARG A 66 -18.28 -4.06 3.10
N PRO A 67 -17.71 -3.30 2.15
CA PRO A 67 -17.69 -1.83 2.19
C PRO A 67 -19.10 -1.20 2.22
N SER A 68 -20.10 -1.86 1.64
CA SER A 68 -21.47 -1.36 1.56
C SER A 68 -22.29 -1.58 2.82
N SER A 69 -21.77 -2.31 3.80
CA SER A 69 -22.53 -2.70 5.00
C SER A 69 -22.12 -1.90 6.23
N LYS A 70 -23.15 -1.52 7.01
CA LYS A 70 -22.97 -0.92 8.35
C LYS A 70 -23.02 -1.97 9.48
N GLU A 71 -23.33 -3.23 9.15
CA GLU A 71 -23.42 -4.30 10.12
C GLU A 71 -22.07 -4.98 10.30
N ALA A 72 -21.57 -5.04 11.53
CA ALA A 72 -20.31 -5.72 11.87
C ALA A 72 -20.30 -7.22 11.52
N THR A 73 -21.46 -7.80 11.27
CA THR A 73 -21.67 -9.21 10.91
C THR A 73 -21.61 -9.48 9.40
N ASP A 74 -21.65 -8.45 8.56
CA ASP A 74 -21.59 -8.62 7.11
C ASP A 74 -20.12 -8.72 6.64
N LEU A 75 -19.61 -9.92 6.80
CA LEU A 75 -18.23 -10.27 6.53
C LEU A 75 -18.10 -10.99 5.18
N TYR A 76 -16.92 -10.93 4.59
CA TYR A 76 -16.57 -11.82 3.49
C TYR A 76 -16.51 -13.27 3.97
N SER A 77 -16.68 -14.21 3.03
CA SER A 77 -16.76 -15.64 3.37
C SER A 77 -15.42 -16.27 3.73
N VAL A 78 -14.32 -15.69 3.27
CA VAL A 78 -12.96 -16.16 3.51
C VAL A 78 -12.20 -15.11 4.29
N GLY A 79 -11.48 -15.56 5.31
CA GLY A 79 -10.61 -14.78 6.15
C GLY A 79 -9.33 -15.54 6.47
N THR A 80 -8.59 -15.07 7.45
CA THR A 80 -7.33 -15.68 7.88
C THR A 80 -7.35 -15.89 9.39
N VAL A 81 -7.02 -17.10 9.84
CA VAL A 81 -6.69 -17.33 11.25
C VAL A 81 -5.29 -16.84 11.52
N ALA A 82 -5.13 -16.07 12.59
CA ALA A 82 -3.84 -15.55 13.00
C ALA A 82 -3.57 -15.80 14.49
N LEU A 83 -2.27 -16.01 14.78
CA LEU A 83 -1.75 -16.17 16.14
C LEU A 83 -1.37 -14.79 16.70
N ILE A 84 -1.72 -14.52 17.94
CA ILE A 84 -1.19 -13.39 18.71
C ILE A 84 0.27 -13.68 19.06
N ALA A 85 1.21 -13.18 18.25
CA ALA A 85 2.63 -13.42 18.43
C ALA A 85 3.22 -12.59 19.58
N ARG A 86 2.82 -11.33 19.70
CA ARG A 86 3.22 -10.41 20.77
C ARG A 86 2.09 -9.41 21.05
N MET A 87 1.97 -8.99 22.30
CA MET A 87 1.01 -7.97 22.73
C MET A 87 1.65 -7.08 23.79
N PHE A 88 1.36 -5.78 23.69
CA PHE A 88 1.82 -4.75 24.64
C PHE A 88 0.59 -3.91 25.06
N LYS A 89 0.38 -3.80 26.37
CA LYS A 89 -0.58 -2.85 26.93
C LYS A 89 0.13 -1.52 27.20
N LEU A 90 -0.41 -0.45 26.69
CA LEU A 90 0.13 0.90 26.86
C LEU A 90 -0.47 1.59 28.09
N PRO A 91 0.20 2.61 28.66
CA PRO A 91 -0.29 3.31 29.86
C PRO A 91 -1.64 4.01 29.68
N ASP A 92 -2.01 4.34 28.44
CA ASP A 92 -3.30 4.94 28.07
C ASP A 92 -4.44 3.94 27.96
N GLY A 93 -4.17 2.65 28.25
CA GLY A 93 -5.14 1.55 28.17
C GLY A 93 -5.27 0.94 26.77
N SER A 94 -4.63 1.50 25.75
CA SER A 94 -4.62 0.91 24.41
C SER A 94 -3.72 -0.32 24.34
N ILE A 95 -3.99 -1.18 23.33
CA ILE A 95 -3.20 -2.40 23.09
C ILE A 95 -2.53 -2.27 21.72
N ARG A 96 -1.25 -2.66 21.66
CA ARG A 96 -0.55 -2.97 20.40
C ARG A 96 -0.24 -4.46 20.35
N ALA A 97 -0.73 -5.12 19.32
CA ALA A 97 -0.53 -6.56 19.13
C ALA A 97 0.03 -6.84 17.72
N PHE A 98 0.83 -7.89 17.62
CA PHE A 98 1.37 -8.41 16.38
C PHE A 98 0.74 -9.77 16.13
N PHE A 99 0.09 -9.90 14.98
CA PHE A 99 -0.62 -11.11 14.58
C PHE A 99 0.13 -11.77 13.45
N GLN A 100 0.43 -13.05 13.59
CA GLN A 100 0.98 -13.86 12.52
C GLN A 100 -0.13 -14.65 11.84
N GLY A 101 -0.41 -14.37 10.59
CA GLY A 101 -1.34 -15.16 9.78
C GLY A 101 -0.86 -16.60 9.65
N LEU A 102 -1.75 -17.56 9.88
CA LEU A 102 -1.42 -18.98 9.81
C LEU A 102 -2.00 -19.66 8.58
N SER A 103 -3.30 -19.56 8.39
CA SER A 103 -4.03 -20.28 7.34
C SER A 103 -5.28 -19.52 6.92
N ARG A 104 -5.75 -19.78 5.71
CA ARG A 104 -7.07 -19.34 5.23
C ARG A 104 -8.15 -20.09 5.94
N ILE A 105 -9.24 -19.41 6.28
CA ILE A 105 -10.42 -19.98 6.91
C ILE A 105 -11.70 -19.50 6.23
N ARG A 106 -12.71 -20.38 6.20
CA ARG A 106 -14.06 -20.04 5.71
C ARG A 106 -15.00 -19.87 6.88
N LEU A 107 -15.76 -18.78 6.87
CA LEU A 107 -16.83 -18.51 7.81
C LEU A 107 -18.01 -19.47 7.54
N LYS A 108 -18.39 -20.29 8.52
CA LYS A 108 -19.53 -21.20 8.43
C LYS A 108 -20.79 -20.59 9.06
N LYS A 109 -20.67 -20.15 10.28
CA LYS A 109 -21.82 -19.64 11.04
C LYS A 109 -21.34 -18.76 12.20
N ILE A 110 -21.90 -17.57 12.31
CA ILE A 110 -21.73 -16.71 13.49
C ILE A 110 -22.53 -17.33 14.64
N THR A 111 -21.87 -17.58 15.75
CA THR A 111 -22.46 -18.22 16.94
C THR A 111 -22.79 -17.19 18.02
N ARG A 112 -22.05 -16.09 18.08
CA ARG A 112 -22.23 -15.01 19.06
C ARG A 112 -21.82 -13.68 18.43
N VAL A 113 -22.51 -12.61 18.79
CA VAL A 113 -22.21 -11.24 18.31
C VAL A 113 -21.69 -10.35 19.44
N GLU A 114 -22.22 -10.51 20.67
CA GLU A 114 -21.85 -9.70 21.84
C GLU A 114 -21.11 -10.53 22.89
N PRO A 115 -20.07 -10.01 23.58
CA PRO A 115 -19.47 -8.68 23.48
C PRO A 115 -18.59 -8.49 22.24
N TYR A 116 -18.20 -9.55 21.54
CA TYR A 116 -17.50 -9.61 20.28
C TYR A 116 -17.95 -10.84 19.48
N ILE A 117 -17.67 -10.85 18.19
CA ILE A 117 -18.11 -11.90 17.29
C ILE A 117 -17.34 -13.20 17.56
N LYS A 118 -18.08 -14.32 17.71
CA LYS A 118 -17.53 -15.68 17.58
C LYS A 118 -18.19 -16.40 16.43
N ALA A 119 -17.44 -17.25 15.73
CA ALA A 119 -17.96 -17.98 14.60
C ALA A 119 -17.31 -19.36 14.46
N LYS A 120 -18.10 -20.30 13.94
CA LYS A 120 -17.57 -21.56 13.43
C LYS A 120 -16.89 -21.34 12.09
N ILE A 121 -15.72 -21.92 11.95
CA ILE A 121 -14.86 -21.80 10.78
C ILE A 121 -14.49 -23.18 10.21
N GLU A 122 -13.99 -23.17 9.01
CA GLU A 122 -13.38 -24.32 8.34
C GLU A 122 -12.02 -23.87 7.77
N ILE A 123 -11.00 -24.65 8.00
CA ILE A 123 -9.65 -24.40 7.42
C ILE A 123 -9.70 -24.68 5.93
N ILE A 124 -9.08 -23.79 5.14
CA ILE A 124 -8.93 -23.93 3.71
C ILE A 124 -7.45 -24.13 3.40
N GLU A 125 -7.13 -25.23 2.73
CA GLU A 125 -5.79 -25.49 2.24
C GLU A 125 -5.62 -24.97 0.82
N ASP A 126 -4.46 -24.40 0.50
CA ASP A 126 -4.12 -23.96 -0.83
C ASP A 126 -3.99 -25.16 -1.78
N LYS A 127 -4.57 -25.03 -2.98
CA LYS A 127 -4.37 -25.99 -4.06
C LYS A 127 -3.13 -25.58 -4.87
N VAL A 128 -2.13 -26.46 -4.87
CA VAL A 128 -0.86 -26.22 -5.57
C VAL A 128 -0.63 -27.37 -6.55
N GLU A 129 -0.81 -27.11 -7.84
CA GLU A 129 -0.40 -28.02 -8.90
C GLU A 129 0.98 -27.62 -9.42
N LYS A 130 1.97 -28.45 -9.15
CA LYS A 130 3.33 -28.22 -9.64
C LYS A 130 3.34 -28.39 -11.17
N SER A 131 3.54 -27.29 -11.88
CA SER A 131 3.61 -27.23 -13.33
C SER A 131 4.66 -26.24 -13.79
N THR A 132 5.16 -26.43 -15.03
CA THR A 132 6.06 -25.47 -15.67
C THR A 132 5.36 -24.08 -15.82
N GLU A 133 4.04 -24.07 -15.99
CA GLU A 133 3.24 -22.84 -16.04
C GLU A 133 3.34 -22.08 -14.69
N LEU A 134 3.13 -22.78 -13.57
CA LEU A 134 3.25 -22.16 -12.24
C LEU A 134 4.64 -21.58 -12.01
N GLU A 135 5.69 -22.30 -12.40
CA GLU A 135 7.05 -21.79 -12.28
C GLU A 135 7.29 -20.53 -13.13
N ALA A 136 6.82 -20.52 -14.37
CA ALA A 136 6.95 -19.37 -15.27
C ALA A 136 6.20 -18.15 -14.73
N LEU A 137 4.95 -18.35 -14.29
CA LEU A 137 4.12 -17.29 -13.68
C LEU A 137 4.77 -16.74 -12.40
N THR A 138 5.31 -17.60 -11.56
CA THR A 138 6.00 -17.22 -10.31
C THR A 138 7.22 -16.34 -10.62
N ARG A 139 8.06 -16.73 -11.59
CA ARG A 139 9.23 -15.94 -12.01
C ARG A 139 8.81 -14.59 -12.60
N ASN A 140 7.79 -14.59 -13.46
CA ASN A 140 7.27 -13.36 -14.04
C ASN A 140 6.76 -12.39 -12.97
N LEU A 141 5.92 -12.88 -12.04
CA LEU A 141 5.38 -12.07 -10.94
C LEU A 141 6.48 -11.50 -10.05
N THR A 142 7.51 -12.31 -9.74
CA THR A 142 8.67 -11.85 -8.97
C THR A 142 9.39 -10.68 -9.67
N GLY A 143 9.65 -10.82 -10.99
CA GLY A 143 10.30 -9.76 -11.76
C GLY A 143 9.48 -8.47 -11.88
N LEU A 144 8.15 -8.60 -12.02
CA LEU A 144 7.25 -7.44 -12.02
C LEU A 144 7.25 -6.74 -10.65
N PHE A 145 7.17 -7.48 -9.56
CA PHE A 145 7.19 -6.90 -8.22
C PHE A 145 8.52 -6.19 -7.91
N GLN A 146 9.66 -6.74 -8.36
CA GLN A 146 10.95 -6.08 -8.21
C GLN A 146 10.96 -4.70 -8.89
N LYS A 147 10.40 -4.59 -10.11
CA LYS A 147 10.25 -3.30 -10.79
C LYS A 147 9.33 -2.33 -10.03
N VAL A 148 8.24 -2.83 -9.45
CA VAL A 148 7.37 -2.02 -8.58
C VAL A 148 8.16 -1.46 -7.39
N VAL A 149 8.96 -2.29 -6.71
CA VAL A 149 9.80 -1.87 -5.57
C VAL A 149 10.85 -0.82 -6.00
N GLU A 150 11.43 -0.95 -7.20
CA GLU A 150 12.40 0.02 -7.72
C GLU A 150 11.77 1.39 -8.02
N LEU A 151 10.51 1.41 -8.48
CA LEU A 151 9.83 2.64 -8.88
C LEU A 151 9.02 3.29 -7.75
N ALA A 152 8.62 2.52 -6.74
CA ALA A 152 7.78 2.97 -5.64
C ALA A 152 8.62 3.58 -4.49
N PRO A 153 8.62 4.91 -4.28
CA PRO A 153 9.47 5.57 -3.29
C PRO A 153 9.11 5.23 -1.84
N ASN A 154 7.93 4.68 -1.61
CA ASN A 154 7.40 4.27 -0.30
C ASN A 154 7.69 2.81 0.05
N LEU A 155 8.20 2.01 -0.89
CA LEU A 155 8.55 0.61 -0.64
C LEU A 155 10.03 0.46 -0.31
N PRO A 156 10.38 -0.23 0.80
CA PRO A 156 11.77 -0.53 1.14
C PRO A 156 12.43 -1.45 0.12
N SER A 157 13.67 -1.20 -0.26
CA SER A 157 14.45 -2.03 -1.20
C SER A 157 14.67 -3.46 -0.71
N GLU A 158 14.61 -3.69 0.60
CA GLU A 158 14.72 -4.99 1.27
C GLU A 158 13.64 -5.98 0.82
N LEU A 159 12.50 -5.49 0.31
CA LEU A 159 11.44 -6.33 -0.25
C LEU A 159 11.92 -7.13 -1.47
N ASN A 160 12.92 -6.62 -2.23
CA ASN A 160 13.54 -7.35 -3.33
C ASN A 160 14.27 -8.63 -2.85
N VAL A 161 14.87 -8.56 -1.68
CA VAL A 161 15.53 -9.73 -1.07
C VAL A 161 14.48 -10.66 -0.45
N ALA A 162 13.48 -10.10 0.20
CA ALA A 162 12.43 -10.87 0.85
C ALA A 162 11.64 -11.71 -0.16
N VAL A 163 11.25 -11.14 -1.33
CA VAL A 163 10.48 -11.85 -2.36
C VAL A 163 11.24 -13.04 -2.95
N LEU A 164 12.56 -12.95 -3.08
CA LEU A 164 13.41 -14.04 -3.59
C LEU A 164 13.56 -15.19 -2.58
N ASN A 165 13.34 -14.92 -1.30
CA ASN A 165 13.46 -15.90 -0.22
C ASN A 165 12.12 -16.52 0.20
N MET A 166 11.02 -16.24 -0.53
CA MET A 166 9.73 -16.87 -0.22
C MET A 166 9.77 -18.38 -0.46
N PRO A 167 9.24 -19.18 0.50
CA PRO A 167 9.42 -20.64 0.49
C PRO A 167 8.64 -21.34 -0.62
N ASP A 168 7.54 -20.75 -1.09
CA ASP A 168 6.63 -21.35 -2.07
C ASP A 168 5.82 -20.27 -2.81
N PRO A 169 5.24 -20.61 -3.98
CA PRO A 169 4.48 -19.66 -4.81
C PRO A 169 3.26 -19.05 -4.12
N GLY A 170 2.59 -19.78 -3.22
CA GLY A 170 1.45 -19.27 -2.47
C GLY A 170 1.86 -18.19 -1.47
N SER A 171 2.89 -18.43 -0.68
CA SER A 171 3.47 -17.46 0.26
C SER A 171 4.03 -16.23 -0.48
N LEU A 172 4.63 -16.43 -1.66
CA LEU A 172 5.11 -15.34 -2.51
C LEU A 172 3.95 -14.45 -2.98
N ALA A 173 2.87 -15.06 -3.47
CA ALA A 173 1.69 -14.31 -3.90
C ALA A 173 1.08 -13.51 -2.74
N ASP A 174 0.93 -14.11 -1.56
CA ASP A 174 0.39 -13.45 -0.37
C ASP A 174 1.29 -12.29 0.09
N PHE A 175 2.62 -12.48 0.04
CA PHE A 175 3.59 -11.43 0.35
C PHE A 175 3.48 -10.24 -0.61
N ILE A 176 3.41 -10.49 -1.91
CA ILE A 176 3.27 -9.41 -2.92
C ILE A 176 1.94 -8.69 -2.74
N ALA A 177 0.82 -9.43 -2.57
CA ALA A 177 -0.50 -8.85 -2.38
C ALA A 177 -0.59 -7.90 -1.18
N ALA A 178 0.15 -8.19 -0.12
CA ALA A 178 0.20 -7.34 1.07
C ALA A 178 1.05 -6.07 0.89
N ASN A 179 1.97 -6.05 -0.07
CA ASN A 179 2.91 -4.95 -0.27
C ASN A 179 2.58 -4.05 -1.47
N ILE A 180 1.59 -4.41 -2.28
CA ILE A 180 1.01 -3.53 -3.30
C ILE A 180 -0.24 -2.84 -2.75
N ASN A 181 -0.79 -1.88 -3.50
CA ASN A 181 -1.93 -1.07 -3.06
C ASN A 181 -3.22 -1.29 -3.89
N PRO A 182 -3.76 -2.52 -3.99
CA PRO A 182 -5.05 -2.77 -4.61
C PRO A 182 -6.20 -2.33 -3.69
N THR A 183 -7.43 -2.30 -4.23
CA THR A 183 -8.63 -2.04 -3.43
C THR A 183 -8.90 -3.16 -2.42
N LEU A 184 -9.79 -2.92 -1.45
CA LEU A 184 -10.15 -3.95 -0.46
C LEU A 184 -10.73 -5.19 -1.15
N GLU A 185 -11.59 -4.98 -2.15
CA GLU A 185 -12.22 -6.05 -2.94
C GLU A 185 -11.16 -6.87 -3.68
N GLU A 186 -10.20 -6.22 -4.32
CA GLU A 186 -9.12 -6.90 -5.04
C GLU A 186 -8.21 -7.69 -4.08
N LYS A 187 -7.90 -7.12 -2.89
CA LYS A 187 -7.19 -7.85 -1.82
C LYS A 187 -7.96 -9.09 -1.40
N GLN A 188 -9.27 -8.96 -1.26
CA GLN A 188 -10.14 -10.06 -0.87
C GLN A 188 -10.22 -11.13 -1.96
N GLU A 189 -10.30 -10.75 -3.25
CA GLU A 189 -10.25 -11.70 -4.38
C GLU A 189 -8.98 -12.55 -4.37
N ILE A 190 -7.84 -11.96 -4.04
CA ILE A 190 -6.57 -12.69 -3.91
C ILE A 190 -6.62 -13.65 -2.71
N LEU A 191 -7.20 -13.23 -1.57
CA LEU A 191 -7.35 -14.12 -0.41
C LEU A 191 -8.28 -15.30 -0.72
N GLU A 192 -9.36 -15.07 -1.47
CA GLU A 192 -10.36 -16.08 -1.85
C GLU A 192 -9.87 -17.04 -2.93
N ALA A 193 -8.84 -16.69 -3.70
CA ALA A 193 -8.25 -17.54 -4.72
C ALA A 193 -7.45 -18.69 -4.09
N ILE A 194 -8.12 -19.84 -3.89
CA ILE A 194 -7.53 -21.04 -3.26
C ILE A 194 -6.51 -21.70 -4.18
N ASP A 195 -6.78 -21.72 -5.50
CA ASP A 195 -5.82 -22.21 -6.49
C ASP A 195 -4.69 -21.20 -6.65
N VAL A 196 -3.44 -21.65 -6.37
CA VAL A 196 -2.26 -20.77 -6.37
C VAL A 196 -1.93 -20.26 -7.78
N THR A 197 -2.17 -21.06 -8.82
CA THR A 197 -1.94 -20.64 -10.21
C THR A 197 -2.89 -19.50 -10.58
N GLU A 198 -4.18 -19.66 -10.27
CA GLU A 198 -5.19 -18.65 -10.49
C GLU A 198 -4.91 -17.37 -9.66
N ARG A 199 -4.50 -17.53 -8.40
CA ARG A 199 -4.09 -16.42 -7.53
C ARG A 199 -2.97 -15.60 -8.14
N ILE A 200 -1.91 -16.25 -8.64
CA ILE A 200 -0.78 -15.57 -9.28
C ILE A 200 -1.21 -14.87 -10.57
N LYS A 201 -2.08 -15.49 -11.39
CA LYS A 201 -2.61 -14.84 -12.61
C LYS A 201 -3.35 -13.54 -12.27
N ARG A 202 -4.27 -13.57 -11.31
CA ARG A 202 -5.02 -12.38 -10.86
C ARG A 202 -4.09 -11.32 -10.29
N LEU A 203 -3.18 -11.72 -9.42
CA LEU A 203 -2.22 -10.81 -8.82
C LEU A 203 -1.31 -10.16 -9.86
N THR A 204 -0.91 -10.90 -10.91
CA THR A 204 -0.12 -10.35 -12.02
C THR A 204 -0.83 -9.20 -12.73
N VAL A 205 -2.15 -9.27 -12.88
CA VAL A 205 -2.94 -8.16 -13.45
C VAL A 205 -2.85 -6.91 -12.56
N PHE A 206 -3.00 -7.07 -11.25
CA PHE A 206 -2.93 -5.95 -10.29
C PHE A 206 -1.53 -5.33 -10.22
N VAL A 207 -0.48 -6.18 -10.21
CA VAL A 207 0.91 -5.72 -10.20
C VAL A 207 1.27 -4.98 -11.50
N ASN A 208 0.81 -5.45 -12.67
CA ASN A 208 1.03 -4.74 -13.93
C ASN A 208 0.36 -3.36 -13.93
N ARG A 209 -0.89 -3.27 -13.46
CA ARG A 209 -1.58 -1.97 -13.34
C ARG A 209 -0.83 -1.01 -12.41
N GLU A 210 -0.35 -1.48 -11.28
CA GLU A 210 0.44 -0.68 -10.34
C GLU A 210 1.74 -0.21 -11.00
N LEU A 211 2.42 -1.09 -11.73
CA LEU A 211 3.64 -0.77 -12.45
C LEU A 211 3.40 0.31 -13.52
N GLU A 212 2.34 0.19 -14.32
CA GLU A 212 1.97 1.21 -15.32
C GLU A 212 1.74 2.58 -14.69
N VAL A 213 1.06 2.64 -13.53
CA VAL A 213 0.82 3.89 -12.79
C VAL A 213 2.13 4.49 -12.29
N LEU A 214 3.03 3.67 -11.74
CA LEU A 214 4.34 4.12 -11.25
C LEU A 214 5.24 4.60 -12.38
N GLU A 215 5.29 3.89 -13.52
CA GLU A 215 6.06 4.29 -14.71
C GLU A 215 5.56 5.62 -15.28
N LEU A 216 4.24 5.79 -15.38
CA LEU A 216 3.64 7.04 -15.84
C LEU A 216 3.93 8.19 -14.86
N GLY A 217 3.80 7.95 -13.56
CA GLY A 217 4.11 8.92 -12.51
C GLY A 217 5.56 9.38 -12.56
N SER A 218 6.50 8.44 -12.71
CA SER A 218 7.94 8.72 -12.86
C SER A 218 8.23 9.56 -14.11
N LYS A 219 7.58 9.24 -15.23
CA LYS A 219 7.73 10.01 -16.49
C LYS A 219 7.20 11.44 -16.33
N ILE A 220 6.02 11.62 -15.75
CA ILE A 220 5.44 12.94 -15.50
C ILE A 220 6.37 13.76 -14.59
N GLN A 221 6.87 13.16 -13.51
CA GLN A 221 7.79 13.84 -12.59
C GLN A 221 9.09 14.26 -13.26
N SER A 222 9.65 13.41 -14.11
CA SER A 222 10.86 13.72 -14.88
C SER A 222 10.64 14.87 -15.85
N GLN A 223 9.50 14.88 -16.58
CA GLN A 223 9.15 15.96 -17.50
C GLN A 223 8.96 17.29 -16.75
N ALA A 224 8.23 17.30 -15.66
CA ALA A 224 8.03 18.50 -14.84
C ALA A 224 9.36 19.06 -14.29
N LYS A 225 10.27 18.18 -13.88
CA LYS A 225 11.61 18.58 -13.42
C LYS A 225 12.45 19.19 -14.56
N GLU A 226 12.36 18.61 -15.74
CA GLU A 226 13.06 19.14 -16.92
C GLU A 226 12.55 20.52 -17.33
N GLU A 227 11.22 20.71 -17.37
CA GLU A 227 10.61 22.00 -17.68
C GLU A 227 10.95 23.06 -16.63
N MET A 228 10.91 22.72 -15.35
CA MET A 228 11.29 23.62 -14.27
C MET A 228 12.78 24.02 -14.37
N THR A 229 13.65 23.09 -14.73
CA THR A 229 15.08 23.36 -14.93
C THR A 229 15.30 24.29 -16.13
N LYS A 230 14.57 24.10 -17.24
CA LYS A 230 14.61 25.00 -18.41
C LYS A 230 14.15 26.41 -18.03
N ALA A 231 13.02 26.55 -17.34
CA ALA A 231 12.50 27.83 -16.90
C ALA A 231 13.47 28.57 -15.94
N GLN A 232 14.08 27.86 -15.00
CA GLN A 232 15.10 28.42 -14.11
C GLN A 232 16.32 28.91 -14.89
N ARG A 233 16.79 28.14 -15.88
CA ARG A 233 17.92 28.51 -16.73
C ARG A 233 17.61 29.73 -17.59
N GLU A 234 16.41 29.80 -18.18
CA GLU A 234 15.97 30.97 -18.94
C GLU A 234 15.89 32.23 -18.06
N PHE A 235 15.34 32.10 -16.87
CA PHE A 235 15.33 33.21 -15.90
C PHE A 235 16.73 33.71 -15.57
N PHE A 236 17.65 32.79 -15.26
CA PHE A 236 19.03 33.13 -14.96
C PHE A 236 19.74 33.81 -16.13
N LEU A 237 19.53 33.29 -17.35
CA LEU A 237 20.10 33.90 -18.56
C LEU A 237 19.54 35.31 -18.85
N ARG A 238 18.25 35.53 -18.60
CA ARG A 238 17.63 36.85 -18.73
C ARG A 238 18.18 37.85 -17.71
N GLU A 239 18.40 37.42 -16.47
CA GLU A 239 19.01 38.29 -15.45
C GLU A 239 20.46 38.61 -15.75
N GLN A 240 21.24 37.63 -16.27
CA GLN A 240 22.61 37.90 -16.76
C GLN A 240 22.61 38.91 -17.92
N LEU A 241 21.71 38.73 -18.88
CA LEU A 241 21.60 39.65 -20.03
C LEU A 241 21.28 41.08 -19.57
N LYS A 242 20.35 41.25 -18.63
CA LYS A 242 20.04 42.57 -18.03
C LYS A 242 21.25 43.18 -17.31
N ALA A 243 21.99 42.35 -16.55
CA ALA A 243 23.21 42.84 -15.90
C ALA A 243 24.27 43.31 -16.87
N ILE A 244 24.48 42.55 -17.94
CA ILE A 244 25.44 42.91 -19.01
C ILE A 244 25.01 44.19 -19.75
N GLN A 245 23.71 44.30 -20.11
CA GLN A 245 23.17 45.52 -20.74
C GLN A 245 23.37 46.76 -19.86
N LYS A 246 23.16 46.60 -18.56
CA LYS A 246 23.37 47.68 -17.58
C LYS A 246 24.84 48.10 -17.48
N GLU A 247 25.80 47.13 -17.54
CA GLU A 247 27.26 47.44 -17.54
C GLU A 247 27.73 48.08 -18.81
N LEU A 248 27.14 47.69 -19.97
CA LEU A 248 27.45 48.28 -21.30
C LEU A 248 26.84 49.66 -21.48
N GLY A 249 26.00 50.13 -20.52
CA GLY A 249 25.29 51.40 -20.65
C GLY A 249 24.17 51.37 -21.72
N GLU A 250 23.82 50.18 -22.21
CA GLU A 250 22.67 50.01 -23.09
C GLU A 250 21.41 50.15 -22.25
N VAL A 251 20.83 51.35 -22.26
CA VAL A 251 19.51 51.61 -21.64
C VAL A 251 18.51 50.87 -22.52
N ASP A 252 17.74 49.99 -21.91
CA ASP A 252 16.65 49.28 -22.61
C ASP A 252 15.84 50.28 -23.46
N GLU A 253 15.78 50.07 -24.80
CA GLU A 253 15.08 50.95 -25.74
C GLU A 253 13.67 51.28 -25.25
N ARG A 254 12.98 50.36 -24.60
CA ARG A 254 11.70 50.58 -23.97
C ARG A 254 11.75 51.57 -22.80
N THR A 255 12.82 51.60 -22.04
CA THR A 255 12.98 52.56 -20.94
C THR A 255 13.26 53.98 -21.51
N VAL A 256 13.97 54.06 -22.62
CA VAL A 256 14.17 55.32 -23.34
C VAL A 256 12.83 55.83 -23.95
N GLU A 257 12.09 54.99 -24.63
CA GLU A 257 10.78 55.32 -25.17
C GLU A 257 9.77 55.74 -24.06
N ILE A 258 9.76 55.03 -22.95
CA ILE A 258 8.90 55.36 -21.81
C ILE A 258 9.28 56.70 -21.20
N ASN A 259 10.57 57.03 -21.09
CA ASN A 259 11.04 58.30 -20.56
C ASN A 259 10.77 59.45 -21.57
N GLU A 260 10.98 59.26 -22.87
CA GLU A 260 10.58 60.22 -23.90
C GLU A 260 9.08 60.44 -23.93
N LEU A 261 8.28 59.40 -23.77
CA LEU A 261 6.80 59.57 -23.68
C LEU A 261 6.39 60.31 -22.44
N LYS A 262 7.02 60.06 -21.26
CA LYS A 262 6.79 60.82 -20.04
C LYS A 262 7.16 62.30 -20.18
N GLU A 263 8.33 62.59 -20.77
CA GLU A 263 8.73 63.99 -21.02
C GLU A 263 7.74 64.69 -21.94
N LYS A 264 7.28 64.03 -23.00
CA LYS A 264 6.27 64.57 -23.90
C LYS A 264 4.92 64.82 -23.20
N ILE A 265 4.53 63.95 -22.28
CA ILE A 265 3.31 64.12 -21.49
C ILE A 265 3.47 65.32 -20.54
N ASP A 266 4.62 65.46 -19.88
CA ASP A 266 4.89 66.57 -18.97
C ASP A 266 4.99 67.92 -19.71
N GLU A 267 5.59 67.97 -20.92
CA GLU A 267 5.65 69.17 -21.76
C GLU A 267 4.28 69.54 -22.32
N ALA A 268 3.38 68.59 -22.56
CA ALA A 268 2.03 68.83 -23.07
C ALA A 268 1.10 69.51 -22.07
N LYS A 269 1.52 69.69 -20.77
CA LYS A 269 0.75 70.36 -19.70
C LYS A 269 -0.72 69.94 -19.69
N LEU A 270 -0.98 68.67 -19.66
CA LEU A 270 -2.35 68.11 -19.71
C LEU A 270 -3.20 68.59 -18.53
N PRO A 271 -4.50 68.76 -18.70
CA PRO A 271 -5.41 69.09 -17.61
C PRO A 271 -5.39 67.97 -16.53
N PRO A 272 -5.61 68.32 -15.25
CA PRO A 272 -5.44 67.37 -14.11
C PRO A 272 -6.35 66.15 -14.19
N GLU A 273 -7.37 66.14 -15.02
CA GLU A 273 -8.23 64.98 -15.24
C GLU A 273 -7.61 63.95 -16.21
N ALA A 274 -6.82 64.38 -17.19
CA ALA A 274 -6.17 63.52 -18.18
C ALA A 274 -4.77 62.98 -17.72
N SER A 275 -4.21 63.53 -16.63
CA SER A 275 -2.93 63.10 -16.05
C SER A 275 -3.08 61.96 -15.05
N LYS A 276 -4.30 61.45 -14.78
CA LYS A 276 -4.60 60.37 -13.85
C LYS A 276 -4.84 59.02 -14.51
N GLU A 277 -4.99 58.94 -15.80
CA GLU A 277 -5.00 57.69 -16.55
C GLU A 277 -3.62 57.36 -17.12
#